data_81e8583c5cc818d1dd771410ca180ebb
#
_entry.id   81e8583c5cc818d1dd771410ca180ebb
#
_cell.length_a   1.000
_cell.length_b   1.000
_cell.length_c   1.000
_cell.angle_alpha   90.00
_cell.angle_beta   90.00
_cell.angle_gamma   90.00
#
_symmetry.space_group_name_H-M   'P 1'
#
loop_
_entity.id
_entity.type
_entity.pdbx_description
1 polymer ?
#
loop_
_entity_poly.entity_id
_entity_poly.type
_entity_poly.pdbx_seq_one_letter_code
_entity_poly.pdbx_strand_id
1 'polypeptide(L)' 'MSLILRPFLLNILKPLQRVKTHLKRQIQFCKTQRIWALQPPELVAYVEGLESQLRDIERSVYDIQLELEVNSIRGRF' A
#
# COMPACT_ATOMS: atom_id res chain seq x y z
N MET A 1 -24.21 12.20 5.88
CA MET A 1 -23.68 10.88 5.47
C MET A 1 -22.17 10.89 5.25
N SER A 2 -21.64 11.97 4.68
CA SER A 2 -20.18 12.09 4.50
C SER A 2 -19.40 12.09 5.81
N LEU A 3 -20.00 12.53 6.91
CA LEU A 3 -19.37 12.57 8.22
C LEU A 3 -19.12 11.18 8.83
N ILE A 4 -19.91 10.17 8.44
CA ILE A 4 -19.77 8.81 8.91
C ILE A 4 -18.70 8.08 8.07
N LEU A 5 -18.67 8.36 6.77
CA LEU A 5 -17.76 7.69 5.85
C LEU A 5 -16.30 8.08 6.08
N ARG A 6 -16.04 9.36 6.39
CA ARG A 6 -14.68 9.86 6.57
C ARG A 6 -13.88 9.15 7.68
N PRO A 7 -14.38 9.02 8.92
CA PRO A 7 -13.65 8.29 9.95
C PRO A 7 -13.48 6.82 9.62
N PHE A 8 -14.43 6.20 8.93
CA PHE A 8 -14.32 4.82 8.49
C PHE A 8 -13.16 4.67 7.49
N LEU A 9 -13.07 5.57 6.50
CA LEU A 9 -12.01 5.57 5.50
C LEU A 9 -10.63 5.81 6.15
N LEU A 10 -10.55 6.74 7.10
CA LEU A 10 -9.32 7.02 7.82
C LEU A 10 -8.86 5.80 8.63
N ASN A 11 -9.79 5.08 9.23
CA ASN A 11 -9.48 3.88 10.01
C ASN A 11 -8.96 2.74 9.13
N ILE A 12 -9.42 2.67 7.87
CA ILE A 12 -8.90 1.68 6.92
C ILE A 12 -7.53 2.12 6.38
N LEU A 13 -7.36 3.41 6.15
CA LEU A 13 -6.15 3.96 5.55
C LEU A 13 -4.91 3.71 6.41
N LYS A 14 -5.01 3.90 7.73
CA LYS A 14 -3.87 3.73 8.64
C LYS A 14 -3.22 2.35 8.55
N PRO A 15 -3.97 1.22 8.70
CA PRO A 15 -3.36 -0.10 8.58
C PRO A 15 -2.82 -0.38 7.19
N LEU A 16 -3.48 0.11 6.13
CA LEU A 16 -2.98 -0.07 4.77
C LEU A 16 -1.65 0.63 4.56
N GLN A 17 -1.48 1.83 5.11
CA GLN A 17 -0.22 2.55 5.01
C GLN A 17 0.91 1.84 5.77
N ARG A 18 0.60 1.21 6.90
CA ARG A 18 1.57 0.42 7.66
C ARG A 18 2.01 -0.80 6.86
N VAL A 19 1.07 -1.51 6.25
CA VAL A 19 1.39 -2.68 5.42
C VAL A 19 2.21 -2.25 4.20
N LYS A 20 1.85 -1.14 3.58
CA LYS A 20 2.61 -0.59 2.46
C LYS A 20 4.08 -0.35 2.84
N THR A 21 4.32 0.30 3.98
CA THR A 21 5.67 0.58 4.47
C THR A 21 6.42 -0.72 4.76
N HIS A 22 5.74 -1.67 5.39
CA HIS A 22 6.32 -2.97 5.71
C HIS A 22 6.75 -3.73 4.46
N LEU A 23 5.89 -3.78 3.45
CA LEU A 23 6.20 -4.44 2.18
C LEU A 23 7.39 -3.78 1.48
N LYS A 24 7.44 -2.46 1.46
CA LYS A 24 8.57 -1.73 0.87
C LYS A 24 9.88 -2.08 1.56
N ARG A 25 9.87 -2.16 2.88
CA ARG A 25 11.07 -2.52 3.67
C ARG A 25 11.51 -3.95 3.39
N GLN A 26 10.56 -4.89 3.30
CA GLN A 26 10.89 -6.28 3.00
C GLN A 26 11.48 -6.43 1.60
N ILE A 27 10.90 -5.77 0.61
CA ILE A 27 11.41 -5.78 -0.76
C ILE A 27 12.84 -5.23 -0.78
N GLN A 28 13.05 -4.10 -0.15
CA GLN A 28 14.37 -3.46 -0.08
C GLN A 28 15.38 -4.36 0.62
N PHE A 29 14.98 -4.99 1.72
CA PHE A 29 15.85 -5.91 2.46
C PHE A 29 16.30 -7.07 1.56
N CYS A 30 15.36 -7.69 0.83
CA CYS A 30 15.69 -8.78 -0.08
C CYS A 30 16.69 -8.34 -1.15
N LYS A 31 16.48 -7.16 -1.72
CA LYS A 31 17.32 -6.64 -2.81
C LYS A 31 18.71 -6.21 -2.34
N THR A 32 18.90 -5.98 -1.03
CA THR A 32 20.22 -5.64 -0.47
C THR A 32 21.04 -6.86 -0.09
N GLN A 33 20.48 -8.06 -0.13
CA GLN A 33 21.22 -9.28 0.17
C GLN A 33 22.15 -9.65 -0.97
N ARG A 34 23.31 -10.23 -0.63
CA ARG A 34 24.30 -10.66 -1.63
C ARG A 34 23.72 -11.69 -2.60
N ILE A 35 22.88 -12.58 -2.08
CA ILE A 35 22.25 -13.63 -2.88
C ILE A 35 21.34 -13.06 -3.96
N TRP A 36 20.84 -11.81 -3.80
CA TRP A 36 20.02 -11.17 -4.81
C TRP A 36 20.75 -11.03 -6.15
N ALA A 37 22.06 -10.81 -6.11
CA ALA A 37 22.86 -10.67 -7.33
C ALA A 37 22.86 -11.94 -8.19
N LEU A 38 22.65 -13.10 -7.56
CA LEU A 38 22.59 -14.38 -8.25
C LEU A 38 21.21 -14.65 -8.86
N GLN A 39 20.23 -13.85 -8.51
CA GLN A 39 18.84 -13.95 -9.01
C GLN A 39 18.27 -15.38 -8.87
N PRO A 40 18.32 -15.98 -7.65
CA PRO A 40 17.74 -17.32 -7.48
C PRO A 40 16.24 -17.27 -7.75
N PRO A 41 15.71 -18.23 -8.53
CA PRO A 41 14.30 -18.17 -8.97
C PRO A 41 13.30 -18.07 -7.82
N GLU A 42 13.55 -18.75 -6.72
CA GLU A 42 12.66 -18.73 -5.55
C GLU A 42 12.61 -17.36 -4.89
N LEU A 43 13.77 -16.71 -4.77
CA LEU A 43 13.84 -15.38 -4.18
C LEU A 43 13.20 -14.33 -5.11
N VAL A 44 13.46 -14.43 -6.40
CA VAL A 44 12.86 -13.53 -7.40
C VAL A 44 11.34 -13.65 -7.36
N ALA A 45 10.81 -14.88 -7.34
CA ALA A 45 9.36 -15.12 -7.27
C ALA A 45 8.77 -14.56 -5.97
N TYR A 46 9.46 -14.71 -4.85
CA TYR A 46 9.03 -14.16 -3.58
C TYR A 46 8.92 -12.63 -3.63
N VAL A 47 9.96 -11.98 -4.16
CA VAL A 47 9.98 -10.51 -4.28
C VAL A 47 8.91 -10.02 -5.25
N GLU A 48 8.70 -10.72 -6.37
CA GLU A 48 7.64 -10.38 -7.32
C GLU A 48 6.26 -10.45 -6.67
N GLY A 49 6.05 -11.47 -5.81
CA GLY A 49 4.81 -11.58 -5.03
C GLY A 49 4.62 -10.40 -4.09
N LEU A 50 5.68 -9.98 -3.40
CA LEU A 50 5.63 -8.80 -2.53
C LEU A 50 5.34 -7.53 -3.31
N GLU A 51 5.96 -7.38 -4.48
CA GLU A 51 5.74 -6.21 -5.34
C GLU A 51 4.31 -6.16 -5.87
N SER A 52 3.74 -7.31 -6.21
CA SER A 52 2.34 -7.41 -6.63
C SER A 52 1.40 -6.96 -5.50
N GLN A 53 1.63 -7.47 -4.28
CA GLN A 53 0.85 -7.07 -3.11
C GLN A 53 0.99 -5.57 -2.84
N LEU A 54 2.20 -5.04 -2.98
CA LEU A 54 2.45 -3.61 -2.79
C LEU A 54 1.64 -2.77 -3.78
N ARG A 55 1.62 -3.16 -5.06
CA ARG A 55 0.84 -2.45 -6.08
C ARG A 55 -0.65 -2.43 -5.74
N ASP A 56 -1.19 -3.57 -5.28
CA ASP A 56 -2.60 -3.67 -4.90
C ASP A 56 -2.91 -2.75 -3.72
N ILE A 57 -2.03 -2.72 -2.73
CA ILE A 57 -2.22 -1.87 -1.55
C ILE A 57 -2.07 -0.40 -1.91
N GLU A 58 -1.10 -0.05 -2.74
CA GLU A 58 -0.93 1.33 -3.20
C GLU A 58 -2.15 1.82 -3.97
N ARG A 59 -2.76 0.96 -4.79
CA ARG A 59 -3.99 1.27 -5.49
C ARG A 59 -5.14 1.50 -4.52
N SER A 60 -5.28 0.64 -3.51
CA SER A 60 -6.32 0.79 -2.48
C SER A 60 -6.13 2.07 -1.68
N VAL A 61 -4.90 2.40 -1.30
CA VAL A 61 -4.58 3.65 -0.60
C VAL A 61 -4.96 4.85 -1.46
N TYR A 62 -4.60 4.81 -2.74
CA TYR A 62 -4.94 5.88 -3.68
C TYR A 62 -6.45 6.08 -3.78
N ASP A 63 -7.20 4.99 -3.93
CA ASP A 63 -8.66 5.06 -4.05
C ASP A 63 -9.29 5.64 -2.79
N ILE A 64 -8.81 5.25 -1.61
CA ILE A 64 -9.31 5.77 -0.33
C ILE A 64 -8.99 7.26 -0.19
N GLN A 65 -7.77 7.66 -0.55
CA GLN A 65 -7.38 9.06 -0.49
C GLN A 65 -8.23 9.91 -1.44
N LEU A 66 -8.51 9.38 -2.63
CA LEU A 66 -9.38 10.04 -3.59
C LEU A 66 -10.80 10.22 -3.05
N GLU A 67 -11.36 9.18 -2.42
CA GLU A 67 -12.68 9.26 -1.79
C GLU A 67 -12.72 10.30 -0.68
N LEU A 68 -11.68 10.35 0.15
CA LEU A 68 -11.58 11.36 1.22
C LEU A 68 -11.56 12.77 0.63
N GLU A 69 -10.83 12.95 -0.46
CA GLU A 69 -10.73 14.25 -1.12
C GLU A 69 -12.07 14.68 -1.73
N VAL A 70 -12.75 13.76 -2.42
CA VAL A 70 -14.07 14.01 -3.02
C VAL A 70 -15.10 14.35 -1.93
N ASN A 71 -15.10 13.59 -0.82
CA ASN A 71 -16.02 13.85 0.28
C ASN A 71 -15.75 15.20 0.96
N SER A 72 -14.48 15.60 1.05
CA SER A 72 -14.12 16.92 1.58
C SER A 72 -14.65 18.05 0.70
N ILE A 73 -14.57 17.90 -0.62
CA ILE A 73 -15.09 18.87 -1.58
C ILE A 73 -16.63 18.96 -1.48
N ARG A 74 -17.29 17.81 -1.45
CA ARG A 74 -18.75 17.74 -1.32
C ARG A 74 -19.25 18.35 -0.02
N GLY A 75 -18.49 18.20 1.05
CA GLY A 75 -18.85 18.76 2.35
C GLY A 75 -18.81 20.28 2.41
N ARG A 76 -18.21 20.93 1.42
CA ARG A 76 -18.16 22.40 1.35
C ARG A 76 -19.35 23.01 0.62
N PHE A 77 -20.10 22.20 -0.08
CA PHE A 77 -21.30 22.65 -0.79
C PHE A 77 -22.56 22.19 -0.08
#